data_4c67f96b943f193d0f70b3218aba3f17
#
_entry.id   4c67f96b943f193d0f70b3218aba3f17
#
_cell.length_a   1.000
_cell.length_b   1.000
_cell.length_c   1.000
_cell.angle_alpha   90.00
_cell.angle_beta   90.00
_cell.angle_gamma   90.00
#
_symmetry.space_group_name_H-M   'P 1'
#
loop_
_entity.id
_entity.type
_entity.pdbx_description
1 polymer ?
#
loop_
_entity_poly.entity_id
_entity_poly.type
_entity_poly.pdbx_seq_one_letter_code
_entity_poly.pdbx_strand_id
1 'polypeptide(L)'
;MRIMKDAHKRQKQIADLIDNWVGEKRIAPLIRKLNKLFEKDKVVFASSRYNEKYYADYPILVSGLYQSRFMGIPDCIYIYLSLPSDKLSVTMTPKGAKNLSVNVTKVLFHELRHRQQNIKRKYKITPTPYKVEDVERDYQMMYLGSTDEIDAYAFETKFDNVALNKLRKAHTIGWRNSEAIFMYRKNFRDQDPKVWKKFLKKVYKNGR
;
A
#
# COMPACT_ATOMS: atom_id res chain seq x y z
N MET A 1 0.03 -19.03 3.20
CA MET A 1 -0.36 -17.64 3.51
C MET A 1 -0.01 -17.22 4.94
N ARG A 2 1.19 -17.58 5.33
CA ARG A 2 1.74 -17.34 6.68
C ARG A 2 1.91 -15.83 6.95
N ILE A 3 2.38 -15.08 5.93
CA ILE A 3 2.69 -13.65 6.05
C ILE A 3 1.49 -12.77 6.48
N MET A 4 0.27 -13.09 6.03
CA MET A 4 -0.92 -12.33 6.45
C MET A 4 -1.36 -12.61 7.88
N LYS A 5 -1.10 -13.82 8.38
CA LYS A 5 -1.33 -14.17 9.80
C LYS A 5 -0.32 -13.45 10.69
N ASP A 6 0.87 -13.19 10.18
CA ASP A 6 1.97 -12.54 10.88
C ASP A 6 2.05 -11.03 10.61
N ALA A 7 0.96 -10.41 10.10
CA ALA A 7 0.95 -9.01 9.64
C ALA A 7 1.53 -8.04 10.69
N HIS A 8 1.09 -8.13 11.95
CA HIS A 8 1.61 -7.26 13.01
C HIS A 8 3.09 -7.48 13.31
N LYS A 9 3.56 -8.75 13.25
CA LYS A 9 4.98 -9.06 13.40
C LYS A 9 5.79 -8.44 12.27
N ARG A 10 5.33 -8.55 11.05
CA ARG A 10 5.98 -7.97 9.87
C ARG A 10 5.98 -6.45 9.90
N GLN A 11 4.86 -5.84 10.29
CA GLN A 11 4.78 -4.39 10.52
C GLN A 11 5.84 -3.93 11.53
N LYS A 12 5.96 -4.64 12.66
CA LYS A 12 6.99 -4.34 13.67
C LYS A 12 8.41 -4.45 13.09
N GLN A 13 8.70 -5.52 12.36
CA GLN A 13 10.01 -5.71 11.72
C GLN A 13 10.35 -4.61 10.71
N ILE A 14 9.37 -4.14 9.92
CA ILE A 14 9.53 -2.99 9.01
C ILE A 14 9.80 -1.72 9.82
N ALA A 15 9.03 -1.47 10.88
CA ALA A 15 9.21 -0.32 11.74
C ALA A 15 10.59 -0.32 12.40
N ASP A 16 11.05 -1.45 12.93
CA ASP A 16 12.37 -1.59 13.56
C ASP A 16 13.52 -1.27 12.59
N LEU A 17 13.34 -1.55 11.28
CA LEU A 17 14.32 -1.24 10.25
C LEU A 17 14.29 0.23 9.82
N ILE A 18 13.11 0.84 9.74
CA ILE A 18 12.91 2.15 9.12
C ILE A 18 12.85 3.28 10.14
N ASP A 19 12.24 3.09 11.31
CA ASP A 19 12.03 4.16 12.29
C ASP A 19 13.34 4.80 12.80
N ASN A 20 14.44 4.02 12.79
CA ASN A 20 15.78 4.48 13.13
C ASN A 20 16.60 4.96 11.93
N TRP A 21 16.00 4.99 10.73
CA TRP A 21 16.65 5.43 9.50
C TRP A 21 16.53 6.96 9.35
N VAL A 22 17.20 7.68 10.24
CA VAL A 22 17.13 9.15 10.40
C VAL A 22 18.44 9.78 9.97
N GLY A 23 18.40 11.06 9.55
CA GLY A 23 19.53 11.82 9.00
C GLY A 23 19.69 11.62 7.49
N GLU A 24 20.86 12.04 6.97
CA GLU A 24 21.15 11.83 5.55
C GLU A 24 21.46 10.36 5.28
N LYS A 25 20.73 9.75 4.38
CA LYS A 25 20.77 8.31 4.11
C LYS A 25 20.67 7.99 2.61
N ARG A 26 21.47 7.01 2.18
CA ARG A 26 21.31 6.36 0.89
C ARG A 26 20.28 5.23 0.99
N ILE A 27 19.41 5.10 0.01
CA ILE A 27 18.31 4.13 0.05
C ILE A 27 18.75 2.68 -0.16
N ALA A 28 19.84 2.44 -0.90
CA ALA A 28 20.28 1.09 -1.25
C ALA A 28 20.54 0.15 -0.04
N PRO A 29 21.16 0.60 1.08
CA PRO A 29 21.29 -0.24 2.27
C PRO A 29 19.96 -0.62 2.90
N LEU A 30 18.98 0.27 2.90
CA LEU A 30 17.63 -0.03 3.40
C LEU A 30 16.95 -1.10 2.54
N ILE A 31 17.01 -0.93 1.20
CA ILE A 31 16.46 -1.90 0.25
C ILE A 31 17.07 -3.29 0.47
N ARG A 32 18.39 -3.40 0.64
CA ARG A 32 19.05 -4.70 0.91
C ARG A 32 18.52 -5.35 2.20
N LYS A 33 18.32 -4.57 3.27
CA LYS A 33 17.77 -5.09 4.54
C LYS A 33 16.33 -5.56 4.39
N LEU A 34 15.50 -4.79 3.68
CA LEU A 34 14.12 -5.16 3.40
C LEU A 34 14.04 -6.42 2.52
N ASN A 35 14.84 -6.51 1.47
CA ASN A 35 14.92 -7.71 0.63
C ASN A 35 15.30 -8.95 1.45
N LYS A 36 16.30 -8.87 2.32
CA LYS A 36 16.69 -9.96 3.22
C LYS A 36 15.55 -10.37 4.16
N LEU A 37 14.79 -9.39 4.68
CA LEU A 37 13.65 -9.66 5.57
C LEU A 37 12.53 -10.44 4.88
N PHE A 38 12.32 -10.20 3.59
CA PHE A 38 11.19 -10.76 2.80
C PHE A 38 11.62 -11.77 1.73
N GLU A 39 12.87 -12.22 1.73
CA GLU A 39 13.44 -13.14 0.71
C GLU A 39 12.55 -14.37 0.48
N LYS A 40 12.05 -14.98 1.56
CA LYS A 40 11.20 -16.18 1.49
C LYS A 40 9.75 -15.92 1.03
N ASP A 41 9.35 -14.67 0.99
CA ASP A 41 7.97 -14.26 0.72
C ASP A 41 7.74 -13.87 -0.75
N LYS A 42 8.78 -13.93 -1.59
CA LYS A 42 8.76 -13.48 -2.99
C LYS A 42 8.30 -12.01 -3.09
N VAL A 43 8.87 -11.18 -2.24
CA VAL A 43 8.70 -9.73 -2.25
C VAL A 43 10.05 -9.11 -2.58
N VAL A 44 10.08 -8.23 -3.56
CA VAL A 44 11.26 -7.52 -4.02
C VAL A 44 11.09 -6.03 -3.75
N PHE A 45 12.00 -5.46 -3.01
CA PHE A 45 12.12 -4.01 -2.84
C PHE A 45 13.13 -3.48 -3.85
N ALA A 46 12.77 -2.42 -4.55
CA ALA A 46 13.62 -1.78 -5.55
C ALA A 46 13.58 -0.25 -5.40
N SER A 47 14.61 0.41 -5.88
CA SER A 47 14.59 1.86 -6.01
C SER A 47 14.01 2.27 -7.37
N SER A 48 13.33 3.40 -7.37
CA SER A 48 12.80 4.05 -8.57
C SER A 48 13.04 5.55 -8.48
N ARG A 49 12.64 6.29 -9.51
CA ARG A 49 12.76 7.74 -9.59
C ARG A 49 11.42 8.38 -9.88
N TYR A 50 11.20 9.58 -9.34
CA TYR A 50 10.04 10.38 -9.65
C TYR A 50 10.41 11.83 -9.98
N ASN A 51 9.51 12.53 -10.66
CA ASN A 51 9.68 13.94 -10.95
C ASN A 51 9.23 14.78 -9.75
N GLU A 52 10.15 15.59 -9.19
CA GLU A 52 9.88 16.45 -8.02
C GLU A 52 8.74 17.43 -8.22
N LYS A 53 8.50 17.89 -9.45
CA LYS A 53 7.43 18.87 -9.75
C LYS A 53 6.05 18.45 -9.20
N TYR A 54 5.81 17.15 -9.11
CA TYR A 54 4.50 16.62 -8.68
C TYR A 54 4.46 16.16 -7.22
N TYR A 55 5.63 15.97 -6.56
CA TYR A 55 5.71 15.27 -5.28
C TYR A 55 6.74 15.89 -4.33
N ALA A 56 6.94 17.23 -4.41
CA ALA A 56 7.96 17.96 -3.65
C ALA A 56 7.93 17.72 -2.13
N ASP A 57 6.73 17.45 -1.58
CA ASP A 57 6.53 17.26 -0.12
C ASP A 57 6.93 15.86 0.39
N TYR A 58 7.24 14.92 -0.51
CA TYR A 58 7.55 13.54 -0.14
C TYR A 58 9.02 13.21 -0.42
N PRO A 59 9.83 12.97 0.62
CA PRO A 59 11.24 12.59 0.43
C PRO A 59 11.39 11.21 -0.23
N ILE A 60 10.43 10.30 -0.02
CA ILE A 60 10.35 8.99 -0.66
C ILE A 60 8.88 8.67 -0.93
N LEU A 61 8.56 8.35 -2.18
CA LEU A 61 7.28 7.76 -2.53
C LEU A 61 7.36 6.24 -2.43
N VAL A 62 6.27 5.61 -2.00
CA VAL A 62 6.16 4.16 -1.94
C VAL A 62 5.03 3.73 -2.87
N SER A 63 5.34 2.82 -3.78
CA SER A 63 4.34 2.19 -4.65
C SER A 63 4.55 0.69 -4.71
N GLY A 64 3.53 -0.05 -5.09
CA GLY A 64 3.56 -1.50 -5.18
C GLY A 64 3.01 -2.01 -6.50
N LEU A 65 3.38 -3.24 -6.81
CA LEU A 65 2.86 -4.00 -7.94
C LEU A 65 2.85 -5.48 -7.59
N TYR A 66 1.68 -6.08 -7.58
CA TYR A 66 1.57 -7.53 -7.60
C TYR A 66 1.59 -8.03 -9.03
N GLN A 67 2.64 -8.75 -9.39
CA GLN A 67 2.72 -9.47 -10.65
C GLN A 67 2.14 -10.87 -10.47
N SER A 68 1.00 -11.13 -11.10
CA SER A 68 0.39 -12.44 -11.11
C SER A 68 1.24 -13.45 -11.88
N ARG A 69 1.08 -14.73 -11.57
CA ARG A 69 1.71 -15.82 -12.33
C ARG A 69 1.23 -15.80 -13.79
N PHE A 70 2.16 -15.70 -14.71
CA PHE A 70 1.88 -15.64 -16.14
C PHE A 70 2.98 -16.39 -16.93
N MET A 71 2.60 -17.25 -17.88
CA MET A 71 3.52 -17.96 -18.80
C MET A 71 4.75 -18.58 -18.14
N GLY A 72 4.57 -19.26 -17.00
CA GLY A 72 5.70 -19.91 -16.30
C GLY A 72 6.49 -18.98 -15.36
N ILE A 73 6.29 -17.65 -15.43
CA ILE A 73 6.90 -16.70 -14.50
C ILE A 73 6.17 -16.80 -13.14
N PRO A 74 6.87 -17.08 -12.04
CA PRO A 74 6.25 -17.14 -10.72
C PRO A 74 5.68 -15.78 -10.31
N ASP A 75 4.63 -15.79 -9.49
CA ASP A 75 4.08 -14.59 -8.91
C ASP A 75 5.09 -13.88 -7.99
N CYS A 76 5.16 -12.56 -8.07
CA CYS A 76 6.04 -11.72 -7.27
C CYS A 76 5.34 -10.43 -6.86
N ILE A 77 5.77 -9.86 -5.74
CA ILE A 77 5.38 -8.52 -5.31
C ILE A 77 6.59 -7.62 -5.43
N TYR A 78 6.42 -6.49 -6.09
CA TYR A 78 7.43 -5.43 -6.17
C TYR A 78 6.99 -4.26 -5.32
N ILE A 79 7.89 -3.74 -4.49
CA ILE A 79 7.69 -2.51 -3.70
C ILE A 79 8.78 -1.52 -4.13
N TYR A 80 8.37 -0.41 -4.69
CA TYR A 80 9.27 0.61 -5.16
C TYR A 80 9.39 1.73 -4.13
N LEU A 81 10.63 2.05 -3.77
CA LEU A 81 10.98 3.20 -2.97
C LEU A 81 11.57 4.25 -3.93
N SER A 82 10.74 5.22 -4.31
CA SER A 82 11.09 6.18 -5.34
C SER A 82 11.66 7.46 -4.73
N LEU A 83 12.80 7.90 -5.26
CA LEU A 83 13.50 9.13 -4.89
C LEU A 83 13.25 10.21 -5.94
N PRO A 84 13.41 11.51 -5.59
CA PRO A 84 13.54 12.55 -6.59
C PRO A 84 14.62 12.21 -7.63
N SER A 85 14.40 12.60 -8.88
CA SER A 85 15.23 12.17 -10.01
C SER A 85 16.70 12.58 -9.90
N ASP A 86 16.97 13.69 -9.23
CA ASP A 86 18.30 14.29 -9.04
C ASP A 86 19.01 13.84 -7.76
N LYS A 87 18.33 13.11 -6.85
CA LYS A 87 18.87 12.77 -5.52
C LYS A 87 19.33 11.31 -5.41
N LEU A 88 20.52 11.11 -4.84
CA LEU A 88 21.06 9.80 -4.50
C LEU A 88 20.83 9.45 -3.01
N SER A 89 20.58 10.47 -2.19
CA SER A 89 20.31 10.36 -0.76
C SER A 89 19.11 11.23 -0.39
N VAL A 90 18.57 11.00 0.78
CA VAL A 90 17.49 11.80 1.38
C VAL A 90 17.83 12.13 2.82
N THR A 91 17.42 13.32 3.26
CA THR A 91 17.44 13.67 4.68
C THR A 91 16.12 13.24 5.31
N MET A 92 16.19 12.26 6.20
CA MET A 92 15.03 11.69 6.85
C MET A 92 14.88 12.20 8.28
N THR A 93 13.73 12.79 8.58
CA THR A 93 13.35 13.17 9.95
C THR A 93 12.77 11.95 10.70
N PRO A 94 12.73 11.94 12.05
CA PRO A 94 12.05 10.87 12.80
C PRO A 94 10.58 10.69 12.40
N LYS A 95 9.87 11.78 12.13
CA LYS A 95 8.49 11.73 11.63
C LYS A 95 8.43 11.15 10.21
N GLY A 96 9.36 11.54 9.35
CA GLY A 96 9.48 11.02 7.99
C GLY A 96 9.76 9.51 7.98
N ALA A 97 10.67 9.03 8.82
CA ALA A 97 10.97 7.61 8.96
C ALA A 97 9.73 6.80 9.40
N LYS A 98 8.98 7.29 10.39
CA LYS A 98 7.72 6.66 10.81
C LYS A 98 6.67 6.63 9.71
N ASN A 99 6.51 7.72 8.97
CA ASN A 99 5.59 7.77 7.82
C ASN A 99 6.03 6.77 6.74
N LEU A 100 7.33 6.69 6.45
CA LEU A 100 7.85 5.73 5.49
C LEU A 100 7.57 4.28 5.93
N SER A 101 7.80 3.93 7.19
CA SER A 101 7.53 2.57 7.70
C SER A 101 6.05 2.19 7.58
N VAL A 102 5.15 3.14 7.85
CA VAL A 102 3.70 2.98 7.66
C VAL A 102 3.36 2.76 6.19
N ASN A 103 3.88 3.62 5.29
CA ASN A 103 3.57 3.53 3.87
C ASN A 103 4.12 2.25 3.25
N VAL A 104 5.34 1.82 3.60
CA VAL A 104 5.89 0.53 3.17
C VAL A 104 5.00 -0.62 3.64
N THR A 105 4.53 -0.58 4.89
CA THR A 105 3.64 -1.60 5.42
C THR A 105 2.31 -1.62 4.68
N LYS A 106 1.67 -0.46 4.47
CA LYS A 106 0.39 -0.34 3.77
C LYS A 106 0.47 -0.93 2.37
N VAL A 107 1.41 -0.43 1.57
CA VAL A 107 1.60 -0.87 0.19
C VAL A 107 1.92 -2.37 0.12
N LEU A 108 2.81 -2.87 0.97
CA LEU A 108 3.12 -4.30 1.01
C LEU A 108 1.87 -5.16 1.26
N PHE A 109 1.06 -4.79 2.24
CA PHE A 109 -0.13 -5.59 2.58
C PHE A 109 -1.27 -5.40 1.60
N HIS A 110 -1.34 -4.28 0.90
CA HIS A 110 -2.21 -4.08 -0.25
C HIS A 110 -1.89 -5.11 -1.36
N GLU A 111 -0.62 -5.19 -1.77
CA GLU A 111 -0.18 -6.14 -2.81
C GLU A 111 -0.30 -7.61 -2.36
N LEU A 112 -0.03 -7.90 -1.10
CA LEU A 112 -0.28 -9.22 -0.53
C LEU A 112 -1.77 -9.60 -0.56
N ARG A 113 -2.66 -8.62 -0.47
CA ARG A 113 -4.10 -8.87 -0.60
C ARG A 113 -4.46 -9.26 -2.03
N HIS A 114 -3.92 -8.58 -3.03
CA HIS A 114 -4.09 -8.98 -4.44
C HIS A 114 -3.57 -10.40 -4.69
N ARG A 115 -2.40 -10.74 -4.16
CA ARG A 115 -1.88 -12.10 -4.24
C ARG A 115 -2.82 -13.13 -3.63
N GLN A 116 -3.42 -12.85 -2.47
CA GLN A 116 -4.43 -13.72 -1.87
C GLN A 116 -5.66 -13.92 -2.76
N GLN A 117 -6.15 -12.84 -3.35
CA GLN A 117 -7.30 -12.87 -4.25
C GLN A 117 -7.01 -13.75 -5.46
N ASN A 118 -5.83 -13.58 -6.08
CA ASN A 118 -5.41 -14.40 -7.22
C ASN A 118 -5.24 -15.88 -6.88
N ILE A 119 -4.62 -16.22 -5.74
CA ILE A 119 -4.49 -17.60 -5.28
C ILE A 119 -5.88 -18.24 -5.08
N LYS A 120 -6.82 -17.52 -4.45
CA LYS A 120 -8.19 -18.02 -4.23
C LYS A 120 -8.93 -18.30 -5.54
N ARG A 121 -8.67 -17.50 -6.56
CA ARG A 121 -9.22 -17.66 -7.92
C ARG A 121 -8.45 -18.67 -8.77
N LYS A 122 -7.43 -19.34 -8.22
CA LYS A 122 -6.54 -20.22 -8.96
C LYS A 122 -5.92 -19.53 -10.19
N TYR A 123 -5.55 -18.25 -10.02
CA TYR A 123 -4.96 -17.36 -11.06
C TYR A 123 -5.87 -17.11 -12.28
N LYS A 124 -7.17 -17.37 -12.17
CA LYS A 124 -8.11 -16.98 -13.23
C LYS A 124 -8.27 -15.46 -13.25
N ILE A 125 -8.19 -14.87 -14.45
CA ILE A 125 -8.43 -13.43 -14.66
C ILE A 125 -9.87 -13.13 -14.27
N THR A 126 -10.06 -12.14 -13.40
CA THR A 126 -11.42 -11.64 -13.11
C THR A 126 -11.78 -10.64 -14.19
N PRO A 127 -12.92 -10.81 -14.89
CA PRO A 127 -13.39 -9.78 -15.80
C PRO A 127 -13.53 -8.46 -15.05
N THR A 128 -13.04 -7.38 -15.64
CA THR A 128 -13.23 -6.04 -15.09
C THR A 128 -14.72 -5.71 -15.18
N PRO A 129 -15.43 -5.50 -14.06
CA PRO A 129 -16.91 -5.48 -14.10
C PRO A 129 -17.51 -4.12 -14.45
N TYR A 130 -16.73 -3.17 -14.95
CA TYR A 130 -17.21 -1.82 -15.15
C TYR A 130 -17.07 -1.40 -16.61
N LYS A 131 -18.19 -1.09 -17.28
CA LYS A 131 -18.19 -0.40 -18.57
C LYS A 131 -18.39 1.08 -18.28
N VAL A 132 -17.53 1.94 -18.81
CA VAL A 132 -17.64 3.38 -18.69
C VAL A 132 -17.37 4.04 -20.04
N GLU A 133 -18.08 5.12 -20.32
CA GLU A 133 -18.11 5.75 -21.63
C GLU A 133 -17.13 6.92 -21.80
N ASP A 134 -16.40 7.35 -20.72
CA ASP A 134 -15.53 8.54 -20.72
C ASP A 134 -14.09 8.19 -20.24
N VAL A 135 -13.07 8.44 -21.08
CA VAL A 135 -11.83 7.64 -21.13
C VAL A 135 -10.80 7.87 -20.01
N GLU A 136 -10.62 9.07 -19.43
CA GLU A 136 -9.52 9.29 -18.44
C GLU A 136 -9.98 9.28 -16.98
N ARG A 137 -11.05 9.97 -16.67
CA ARG A 137 -11.63 9.99 -15.31
C ARG A 137 -12.16 8.62 -14.93
N ASP A 138 -12.62 7.90 -15.89
CA ASP A 138 -13.28 6.62 -15.80
C ASP A 138 -12.31 5.46 -15.56
N TYR A 139 -11.09 5.49 -16.08
CA TYR A 139 -10.10 4.45 -15.82
C TYR A 139 -9.76 4.35 -14.33
N GLN A 140 -9.57 5.48 -13.67
CA GLN A 140 -9.28 5.50 -12.23
C GLN A 140 -10.50 5.00 -11.42
N MET A 141 -11.70 5.40 -11.79
CA MET A 141 -12.93 4.92 -11.14
C MET A 141 -13.18 3.44 -11.41
N MET A 142 -12.96 2.97 -12.64
CA MET A 142 -13.03 1.55 -12.98
C MET A 142 -12.05 0.73 -12.15
N TYR A 143 -10.80 1.16 -12.06
CA TYR A 143 -9.76 0.52 -11.29
C TYR A 143 -10.15 0.45 -9.80
N LEU A 144 -10.40 1.59 -9.16
CA LEU A 144 -10.75 1.69 -7.75
C LEU A 144 -12.10 1.03 -7.41
N GLY A 145 -13.06 1.04 -8.34
CA GLY A 145 -14.39 0.42 -8.19
C GLY A 145 -14.36 -1.11 -8.30
N SER A 146 -13.25 -1.69 -8.75
CA SER A 146 -13.12 -3.15 -8.85
C SER A 146 -13.22 -3.81 -7.48
N THR A 147 -13.73 -5.04 -7.45
CA THR A 147 -13.91 -5.77 -6.18
C THR A 147 -12.59 -6.02 -5.47
N ASP A 148 -11.51 -6.18 -6.22
CA ASP A 148 -10.18 -6.47 -5.70
C ASP A 148 -9.57 -5.24 -5.04
N GLU A 149 -9.66 -4.09 -5.68
CA GLU A 149 -9.16 -2.83 -5.13
C GLU A 149 -9.95 -2.40 -3.90
N ILE A 150 -11.29 -2.50 -3.95
CA ILE A 150 -12.15 -2.25 -2.78
C ILE A 150 -11.71 -3.09 -1.58
N ASP A 151 -11.38 -4.36 -1.78
CA ASP A 151 -10.98 -5.26 -0.71
C ASP A 151 -9.55 -5.00 -0.23
N ALA A 152 -8.62 -4.66 -1.15
CA ALA A 152 -7.23 -4.34 -0.85
C ALA A 152 -7.12 -3.02 -0.06
N TYR A 153 -7.74 -1.95 -0.53
CA TYR A 153 -7.78 -0.67 0.18
C TYR A 153 -8.53 -0.75 1.52
N ALA A 154 -9.63 -1.49 1.59
CA ALA A 154 -10.31 -1.70 2.86
C ALA A 154 -9.45 -2.50 3.87
N PHE A 155 -8.59 -3.39 3.39
CA PHE A 155 -7.62 -4.08 4.24
C PHE A 155 -6.49 -3.15 4.71
N GLU A 156 -6.03 -2.25 3.86
CA GLU A 156 -5.00 -1.25 4.16
C GLU A 156 -5.40 -0.34 5.32
N THR A 157 -6.67 0.01 5.47
CA THR A 157 -7.17 0.87 6.56
C THR A 157 -6.84 0.34 7.97
N LYS A 158 -6.57 -0.97 8.12
CA LYS A 158 -6.13 -1.54 9.39
C LYS A 158 -4.80 -1.00 9.85
N PHE A 159 -3.90 -0.76 8.91
CA PHE A 159 -2.54 -0.29 9.24
C PHE A 159 -2.53 1.20 9.55
N ASP A 160 -3.40 1.99 8.94
CA ASP A 160 -3.60 3.38 9.32
C ASP A 160 -4.05 3.49 10.78
N ASN A 161 -5.02 2.68 11.19
CA ASN A 161 -5.52 2.67 12.56
C ASN A 161 -4.45 2.26 13.59
N VAL A 162 -3.67 1.24 13.30
CA VAL A 162 -2.61 0.75 14.23
C VAL A 162 -1.50 1.78 14.38
N ALA A 163 -1.07 2.42 13.29
CA ALA A 163 -0.05 3.46 13.32
C ALA A 163 -0.52 4.69 14.06
N LEU A 164 -1.75 5.15 13.79
CA LEU A 164 -2.35 6.32 14.45
C LEU A 164 -2.61 6.09 15.94
N ASN A 165 -3.05 4.90 16.34
CA ASN A 165 -3.27 4.57 17.76
C ASN A 165 -1.97 4.50 18.57
N LYS A 166 -0.85 4.10 17.98
CA LYS A 166 0.46 4.13 18.64
C LYS A 166 1.04 5.54 18.76
N LEU A 167 0.72 6.43 17.82
CA LEU A 167 1.16 7.82 17.83
C LEU A 167 0.34 8.71 18.75
N ARG A 168 -0.86 8.28 19.14
CA ARG A 168 -1.79 9.05 19.97
C ARG A 168 -2.28 8.22 21.13
N LYS A 169 -1.70 8.44 22.29
CA LYS A 169 -2.04 7.82 23.57
C LYS A 169 -3.47 8.04 24.05
N ALA A 170 -4.34 8.58 23.34
CA ALA A 170 -5.77 8.70 23.64
C ALA A 170 -6.49 9.35 22.47
N HIS A 171 -7.63 8.86 22.21
CA HIS A 171 -8.64 9.32 21.29
C HIS A 171 -8.55 8.77 19.87
N THR A 172 -9.37 7.81 19.68
CA THR A 172 -10.12 7.36 18.49
C THR A 172 -10.18 8.38 17.35
N ILE A 173 -9.04 8.61 16.69
CA ILE A 173 -9.14 8.99 15.29
C ILE A 173 -9.37 7.68 14.57
N GLY A 174 -10.62 7.32 14.55
CA GLY A 174 -11.06 6.11 13.93
C GLY A 174 -10.65 6.10 12.45
N TRP A 175 -10.78 4.94 11.85
CA TRP A 175 -10.72 4.65 10.42
C TRP A 175 -11.17 5.80 9.48
N ARG A 176 -11.93 6.79 9.96
CA ARG A 176 -12.41 7.98 9.21
C ARG A 176 -11.32 8.88 8.65
N ASN A 177 -10.11 8.82 9.17
CA ASN A 177 -8.97 9.61 8.72
C ASN A 177 -7.94 8.81 7.90
N SER A 178 -8.29 7.60 7.50
CA SER A 178 -7.50 6.84 6.55
C SER A 178 -7.50 7.52 5.18
N GLU A 179 -6.35 7.59 4.55
CA GLU A 179 -6.18 8.10 3.19
C GLU A 179 -7.07 7.33 2.19
N ALA A 180 -7.14 6.00 2.32
CA ALA A 180 -8.01 5.17 1.51
C ALA A 180 -9.48 5.57 1.67
N ILE A 181 -9.94 5.86 2.89
CA ILE A 181 -11.32 6.30 3.15
C ILE A 181 -11.58 7.67 2.53
N PHE A 182 -10.62 8.59 2.64
CA PHE A 182 -10.75 9.91 2.02
C PHE A 182 -10.84 9.78 0.50
N MET A 183 -9.98 8.98 -0.11
CA MET A 183 -9.96 8.71 -1.55
C MET A 183 -11.29 8.11 -2.05
N TYR A 184 -11.78 7.04 -1.39
CA TYR A 184 -13.06 6.42 -1.77
C TYR A 184 -14.26 7.34 -1.54
N ARG A 185 -14.25 8.14 -0.48
CA ARG A 185 -15.28 9.15 -0.23
C ARG A 185 -15.31 10.19 -1.34
N LYS A 186 -14.15 10.73 -1.72
CA LYS A 186 -14.04 11.75 -2.77
C LYS A 186 -14.54 11.24 -4.14
N ASN A 187 -14.19 10.00 -4.49
CA ASN A 187 -14.47 9.47 -5.83
C ASN A 187 -15.85 8.81 -5.94
N PHE A 188 -16.40 8.24 -4.87
CA PHE A 188 -17.59 7.38 -4.99
C PHE A 188 -18.78 7.77 -4.12
N ARG A 189 -18.62 8.59 -3.10
CA ARG A 189 -19.73 8.87 -2.18
C ARG A 189 -20.98 9.38 -2.89
N ASP A 190 -20.78 10.32 -3.80
CA ASP A 190 -21.87 11.00 -4.51
C ASP A 190 -22.01 10.50 -5.97
N GLN A 191 -20.97 9.94 -6.55
CA GLN A 191 -20.96 9.47 -7.94
C GLN A 191 -21.38 7.99 -8.09
N ASP A 192 -20.95 7.10 -7.19
CA ASP A 192 -21.39 5.71 -7.11
C ASP A 192 -21.56 5.28 -5.64
N PRO A 193 -22.69 5.59 -5.02
CA PRO A 193 -22.96 5.24 -3.62
C PRO A 193 -22.92 3.71 -3.35
N LYS A 194 -23.08 2.87 -4.38
CA LYS A 194 -22.99 1.40 -4.23
C LYS A 194 -21.55 0.97 -3.97
N VAL A 195 -20.59 1.51 -4.72
CA VAL A 195 -19.14 1.27 -4.49
C VAL A 195 -18.74 1.78 -3.11
N TRP A 196 -19.14 3.00 -2.74
CA TRP A 196 -18.87 3.56 -1.42
C TRP A 196 -19.39 2.69 -0.28
N LYS A 197 -20.66 2.26 -0.34
CA LYS A 197 -21.26 1.35 0.66
C LYS A 197 -20.54 0.00 0.72
N LYS A 198 -20.15 -0.56 -0.42
CA LYS A 198 -19.39 -1.81 -0.50
C LYS A 198 -18.03 -1.69 0.15
N PHE A 199 -17.31 -0.59 -0.11
CA PHE A 199 -16.04 -0.29 0.52
C PHE A 199 -16.18 -0.17 2.04
N LEU A 200 -17.10 0.64 2.56
CA LEU A 200 -17.34 0.77 4.00
C LEU A 200 -17.67 -0.57 4.66
N LYS A 201 -18.51 -1.40 4.04
CA LYS A 201 -18.83 -2.74 4.55
C LYS A 201 -17.57 -3.61 4.72
N LYS A 202 -16.63 -3.49 3.78
CA LYS A 202 -15.34 -4.20 3.85
C LYS A 202 -14.43 -3.63 4.94
N VAL A 203 -14.36 -2.32 5.08
CA VAL A 203 -13.61 -1.65 6.16
C VAL A 203 -14.10 -2.13 7.53
N TYR A 204 -15.42 -2.10 7.77
CA TYR A 204 -16.00 -2.58 9.02
C TYR A 204 -15.74 -4.06 9.29
N LYS A 205 -15.84 -4.90 8.25
CA LYS A 205 -15.53 -6.32 8.39
C LYS A 205 -14.06 -6.58 8.72
N ASN A 206 -13.17 -5.79 8.16
CA ASN A 206 -11.73 -5.92 8.38
C ASN A 206 -11.28 -5.27 9.69
N GLY A 207 -12.01 -4.35 10.25
CA GLY A 207 -11.72 -3.66 11.51
C GLY A 207 -12.07 -4.43 12.78
N ARG A 208 -12.80 -5.54 12.64
CA ARG A 208 -13.08 -6.50 13.71
C ARG A 208 -12.05 -7.62 13.67
#